data_ab07b36f8e5005ac5db8cca2654a1ec9
#
_entry.id   ab07b36f8e5005ac5db8cca2654a1ec9
#
_cell.length_a   1.000
_cell.length_b   1.000
_cell.length_c   1.000
_cell.angle_alpha   90.00
_cell.angle_beta   90.00
_cell.angle_gamma   90.00
#
_symmetry.space_group_name_H-M   'P 1'
#
loop_
_entity.id
_entity.type
_entity.pdbx_description
1 polymer ?
#
loop_
_entity_poly.entity_id
_entity_poly.type
_entity_poly.pdbx_seq_one_letter_code
_entity_poly.pdbx_strand_id
1 'polypeptide(L)'
;MSKEFIRKSKESKPVVAICYDFDKTLSPDDMQAQGYIQSVGDEVESFWKESNGLAEENDMDQNLAYMFTMIRKAHGKVLFTKKALMDYGAKVQLFPGVETWFKRIREYGVYKGVIVEHYIISSGLKEMIEGTKVANEFEKIYASSFYYDKDGVAQWPAQVINYTLSLIHI
;
A
#
# COMPACT_ATOMS: atom_id res chain seq x y z
N MET A 1 -1.60 -12.65 14.47
CA MET A 1 -2.88 -13.36 14.38
C MET A 1 -3.60 -12.83 13.16
N SER A 2 -3.74 -13.63 12.09
CA SER A 2 -4.56 -13.25 10.94
C SER A 2 -6.01 -13.15 11.43
N LYS A 3 -6.63 -11.98 11.29
CA LYS A 3 -8.08 -11.87 11.50
C LYS A 3 -8.74 -12.80 10.48
N GLU A 4 -9.35 -13.87 10.96
CA GLU A 4 -10.17 -14.74 10.13
C GLU A 4 -11.24 -13.87 9.44
N PHE A 5 -11.36 -13.98 8.14
CA PHE A 5 -12.34 -13.25 7.35
C PHE A 5 -13.72 -13.87 7.66
N ILE A 6 -14.36 -13.38 8.69
CA ILE A 6 -15.75 -13.74 8.99
C ILE A 6 -16.61 -13.04 7.93
N ARG A 7 -17.05 -13.81 6.94
CA ARG A 7 -18.06 -13.38 5.99
C ARG A 7 -19.31 -13.00 6.79
N LYS A 8 -19.51 -11.69 7.04
CA LYS A 8 -20.74 -11.21 7.67
C LYS A 8 -21.90 -11.77 6.87
N SER A 9 -22.84 -12.45 7.50
CA SER A 9 -24.10 -12.87 6.88
C SER A 9 -24.75 -11.62 6.32
N LYS A 10 -24.84 -11.53 5.01
CA LYS A 10 -25.42 -10.38 4.32
C LYS A 10 -26.91 -10.41 4.61
N GLU A 11 -27.35 -9.69 5.64
CA GLU A 11 -28.74 -9.30 5.72
C GLU A 11 -29.10 -8.73 4.35
N SER A 12 -30.08 -9.26 3.66
CA SER A 12 -30.73 -8.94 2.40
C SER A 12 -30.42 -7.62 1.65
N LYS A 13 -29.35 -6.90 1.99
CA LYS A 13 -28.93 -5.64 1.37
C LYS A 13 -27.79 -5.88 0.37
N PRO A 14 -27.88 -5.28 -0.83
CA PRO A 14 -26.78 -5.35 -1.78
C PRO A 14 -25.52 -4.68 -1.20
N VAL A 15 -24.36 -5.24 -1.55
CA VAL A 15 -23.05 -4.71 -1.16
C VAL A 15 -22.39 -4.05 -2.36
N VAL A 16 -21.92 -2.83 -2.17
CA VAL A 16 -21.09 -2.09 -3.11
C VAL A 16 -19.66 -2.11 -2.58
N ALA A 17 -18.78 -2.86 -3.22
CA ALA A 17 -17.35 -2.85 -2.94
C ALA A 17 -16.68 -1.73 -3.76
N ILE A 18 -16.01 -0.80 -3.09
CA ILE A 18 -15.22 0.24 -3.74
C ILE A 18 -13.76 -0.11 -3.55
N CYS A 19 -13.06 -0.37 -4.66
CA CYS A 19 -11.64 -0.67 -4.69
C CYS A 19 -10.87 0.59 -5.08
N TYR A 20 -9.88 0.96 -4.27
CA TYR A 20 -9.03 2.14 -4.51
C TYR A 20 -7.61 1.67 -4.82
N ASP A 21 -6.97 2.35 -5.75
CA ASP A 21 -5.53 2.47 -5.74
C ASP A 21 -5.11 3.45 -4.62
N PHE A 22 -3.83 3.46 -4.22
CA PHE A 22 -3.39 4.30 -3.11
C PHE A 22 -2.53 5.49 -3.55
N ASP A 23 -1.38 5.22 -4.18
CA ASP A 23 -0.45 6.27 -4.61
C ASP A 23 -1.07 7.10 -5.76
N LYS A 24 -1.01 8.43 -5.64
CA LYS A 24 -1.63 9.38 -6.60
C LYS A 24 -3.16 9.25 -6.75
N THR A 25 -3.79 8.46 -5.87
CA THR A 25 -5.26 8.28 -5.81
C THR A 25 -5.82 8.73 -4.45
N LEU A 26 -5.32 8.20 -3.34
CA LEU A 26 -5.65 8.64 -1.97
C LEU A 26 -4.55 9.52 -1.38
N SER A 27 -3.32 9.35 -1.84
CA SER A 27 -2.13 10.13 -1.52
C SER A 27 -1.68 10.94 -2.73
N PRO A 28 -1.14 12.17 -2.55
CA PRO A 28 -0.70 13.01 -3.67
C PRO A 28 0.55 12.50 -4.37
N ASP A 29 1.33 11.63 -3.73
CA ASP A 29 2.60 11.12 -4.24
C ASP A 29 2.83 9.67 -3.84
N ASP A 30 3.87 9.05 -4.42
CA ASP A 30 4.31 7.71 -4.05
C ASP A 30 4.69 7.68 -2.56
N MET A 31 4.19 6.70 -1.83
CA MET A 31 4.38 6.62 -0.37
C MET A 31 5.86 6.50 0.01
N GLN A 32 6.69 5.86 -0.81
CA GLN A 32 8.13 5.70 -0.60
C GLN A 32 8.86 7.05 -0.66
N ALA A 33 8.37 7.98 -1.47
CA ALA A 33 8.90 9.34 -1.60
C ALA A 33 8.59 10.23 -0.40
N GLN A 34 7.70 9.80 0.50
CA GLN A 34 7.24 10.58 1.64
C GLN A 34 7.95 10.19 2.95
N GLY A 35 9.25 9.97 2.90
CA GLY A 35 10.08 9.77 4.08
C GLY A 35 11.07 8.61 3.99
N TYR A 36 10.72 7.47 3.38
CA TYR A 36 11.62 6.33 3.31
C TYR A 36 12.87 6.65 2.45
N ILE A 37 12.71 7.15 1.24
CA ILE A 37 13.82 7.44 0.32
C ILE A 37 14.81 8.40 0.96
N GLN A 38 14.33 9.46 1.61
CA GLN A 38 15.16 10.44 2.32
C GLN A 38 15.90 9.81 3.51
N SER A 39 15.26 8.86 4.20
CA SER A 39 15.85 8.20 5.37
C SER A 39 17.07 7.32 5.04
N VAL A 40 17.12 6.81 3.80
CA VAL A 40 18.29 6.07 3.30
C VAL A 40 19.33 6.98 2.64
N GLY A 41 19.14 8.30 2.72
CA GLY A 41 20.09 9.30 2.18
C GLY A 41 20.08 9.35 0.65
N ASP A 42 18.92 9.18 0.04
CA ASP A 42 18.75 9.23 -1.41
C ASP A 42 17.76 10.34 -1.81
N GLU A 43 17.85 10.74 -3.08
CA GLU A 43 16.90 11.64 -3.73
C GLU A 43 15.85 10.83 -4.48
N VAL A 44 14.60 11.31 -4.50
CA VAL A 44 13.45 10.60 -5.10
C VAL A 44 13.72 10.26 -6.57
N GLU A 45 14.19 11.23 -7.34
CA GLU A 45 14.48 11.02 -8.77
C GLU A 45 15.61 9.99 -8.98
N SER A 46 16.67 10.06 -8.17
CA SER A 46 17.79 9.11 -8.20
C SER A 46 17.34 7.68 -7.88
N PHE A 47 16.52 7.55 -6.85
CA PHE A 47 15.97 6.24 -6.44
C PHE A 47 15.16 5.59 -7.57
N TRP A 48 14.22 6.33 -8.16
CA TRP A 48 13.37 5.79 -9.22
C TRP A 48 14.16 5.52 -10.51
N LYS A 49 15.13 6.38 -10.85
CA LYS A 49 16.01 6.15 -12.00
C LYS A 49 16.83 4.86 -11.84
N GLU A 50 17.38 4.62 -10.65
CA GLU A 50 18.14 3.40 -10.36
C GLU A 50 17.23 2.16 -10.40
N SER A 51 16.05 2.23 -9.77
CA SER A 51 15.10 1.13 -9.75
C SER A 51 14.57 0.79 -11.15
N ASN A 52 14.19 1.79 -11.93
CA ASN A 52 13.69 1.58 -13.29
C ASN A 52 14.81 1.07 -14.23
N GLY A 53 16.03 1.61 -14.11
CA GLY A 53 17.20 1.11 -14.85
C GLY A 53 17.47 -0.36 -14.53
N LEU A 54 17.41 -0.74 -13.26
CA LEU A 54 17.55 -2.15 -12.86
C LEU A 54 16.49 -3.05 -13.50
N ALA A 55 15.24 -2.57 -13.57
CA ALA A 55 14.15 -3.31 -14.21
C ALA A 55 14.40 -3.48 -15.72
N GLU A 56 14.76 -2.42 -16.41
CA GLU A 56 14.99 -2.41 -17.86
C GLU A 56 16.20 -3.28 -18.27
N GLU A 57 17.31 -3.15 -17.56
CA GLU A 57 18.55 -3.88 -17.84
C GLU A 57 18.45 -5.40 -17.64
N ASN A 58 17.49 -5.85 -16.83
CA ASN A 58 17.36 -7.26 -16.42
C ASN A 58 16.01 -7.89 -16.78
N ASP A 59 15.19 -7.24 -17.62
CA ASP A 59 13.83 -7.70 -17.95
C ASP A 59 13.00 -8.01 -16.68
N MET A 60 13.14 -7.18 -15.65
CA MET A 60 12.60 -7.40 -14.32
C MET A 60 11.29 -6.62 -14.13
N ASP A 61 10.33 -7.17 -13.39
CA ASP A 61 9.15 -6.45 -12.97
C ASP A 61 9.52 -5.20 -12.17
N GLN A 62 8.94 -4.03 -12.51
CA GLN A 62 9.29 -2.75 -11.91
C GLN A 62 9.00 -2.72 -10.39
N ASN A 63 7.96 -3.42 -9.94
CA ASN A 63 7.63 -3.46 -8.52
C ASN A 63 8.60 -4.36 -7.74
N LEU A 64 9.05 -5.45 -8.34
CA LEU A 64 10.15 -6.24 -7.78
C LEU A 64 11.44 -5.43 -7.70
N ALA A 65 11.75 -4.65 -8.75
CA ALA A 65 12.94 -3.83 -8.81
C ALA A 65 12.97 -2.75 -7.71
N TYR A 66 11.88 -2.01 -7.52
CA TYR A 66 11.86 -1.00 -6.46
C TYR A 66 11.92 -1.62 -5.06
N MET A 67 11.22 -2.73 -4.82
CA MET A 67 11.26 -3.41 -3.52
C MET A 67 12.68 -3.96 -3.23
N PHE A 68 13.33 -4.54 -4.22
CA PHE A 68 14.72 -4.97 -4.10
C PHE A 68 15.66 -3.78 -3.82
N THR A 69 15.48 -2.68 -4.53
CA THR A 69 16.26 -1.44 -4.32
C THR A 69 16.05 -0.88 -2.92
N MET A 70 14.83 -0.94 -2.37
CA MET A 70 14.56 -0.56 -0.98
C MET A 70 15.38 -1.40 0.00
N ILE A 71 15.34 -2.73 -0.10
CA ILE A 71 16.13 -3.62 0.78
C ILE A 71 17.62 -3.27 0.71
N ARG A 72 18.15 -3.15 -0.51
CA ARG A 72 19.57 -2.86 -0.75
C ARG A 72 20.00 -1.53 -0.15
N LYS A 73 19.20 -0.47 -0.33
CA LYS A 73 19.52 0.87 0.19
C LYS A 73 19.33 1.00 1.70
N ALA A 74 18.45 0.22 2.29
CA ALA A 74 18.25 0.18 3.74
C ALA A 74 19.43 -0.46 4.47
N HIS A 75 20.15 -1.39 3.83
CA HIS A 75 21.25 -2.13 4.45
C HIS A 75 22.32 -1.21 5.04
N GLY A 76 22.58 -1.36 6.34
CA GLY A 76 23.56 -0.56 7.08
C GLY A 76 23.16 0.91 7.34
N LYS A 77 21.97 1.35 6.93
CA LYS A 77 21.51 2.74 7.10
C LYS A 77 20.29 2.86 8.00
N VAL A 78 19.27 2.04 7.78
CA VAL A 78 18.02 2.08 8.55
C VAL A 78 17.58 0.67 8.93
N LEU A 79 16.82 0.58 10.02
CA LEU A 79 16.20 -0.67 10.41
C LEU A 79 14.96 -0.92 9.52
N PHE A 80 15.06 -1.88 8.61
CA PHE A 80 14.04 -2.16 7.61
C PHE A 80 13.07 -3.23 8.09
N THR A 81 12.21 -2.86 9.04
CA THR A 81 11.22 -3.75 9.67
C THR A 81 9.80 -3.37 9.28
N LYS A 82 8.86 -4.31 9.48
CA LYS A 82 7.43 -4.04 9.29
C LYS A 82 7.00 -2.80 10.09
N LYS A 83 7.44 -2.69 11.36
CA LYS A 83 7.11 -1.53 12.19
C LYS A 83 7.65 -0.23 11.61
N ALA A 84 8.90 -0.19 11.16
CA ALA A 84 9.49 1.00 10.57
C ALA A 84 8.74 1.43 9.30
N LEU A 85 8.33 0.47 8.46
CA LEU A 85 7.50 0.77 7.27
C LEU A 85 6.14 1.35 7.66
N MET A 86 5.48 0.81 8.68
CA MET A 86 4.24 1.38 9.22
C MET A 86 4.46 2.80 9.77
N ASP A 87 5.58 3.05 10.44
CA ASP A 87 5.93 4.37 10.98
C ASP A 87 6.16 5.41 9.85
N TYR A 88 6.69 5.00 8.67
CA TYR A 88 6.68 5.84 7.47
C TYR A 88 5.27 6.05 6.94
N GLY A 89 4.46 4.99 6.87
CA GLY A 89 3.06 5.06 6.47
C GLY A 89 2.23 6.05 7.29
N ALA A 90 2.48 6.13 8.59
CA ALA A 90 1.81 7.09 9.49
C ALA A 90 2.06 8.57 9.11
N LYS A 91 3.12 8.85 8.37
CA LYS A 91 3.49 10.20 7.91
C LYS A 91 3.01 10.52 6.50
N VAL A 92 2.49 9.53 5.77
CA VAL A 92 2.00 9.71 4.40
C VAL A 92 0.87 10.73 4.40
N GLN A 93 1.00 11.70 3.52
CA GLN A 93 -0.02 12.71 3.29
C GLN A 93 -1.17 12.13 2.46
N LEU A 94 -2.38 12.52 2.79
CA LEU A 94 -3.58 12.16 2.04
C LEU A 94 -4.14 13.40 1.35
N PHE A 95 -4.81 13.20 0.23
CA PHE A 95 -5.54 14.30 -0.40
C PHE A 95 -6.60 14.89 0.54
N PRO A 96 -6.88 16.19 0.45
CA PRO A 96 -7.95 16.82 1.22
C PRO A 96 -9.28 16.10 1.05
N GLY A 97 -9.93 15.77 2.16
CA GLY A 97 -11.23 15.11 2.18
C GLY A 97 -11.20 13.59 2.23
N VAL A 98 -10.05 12.93 2.00
CA VAL A 98 -9.92 11.46 2.05
C VAL A 98 -10.27 10.93 3.45
N GLU A 99 -9.78 11.55 4.52
CA GLU A 99 -10.04 11.11 5.90
C GLU A 99 -11.54 11.09 6.25
N THR A 100 -12.36 11.91 5.61
CA THR A 100 -13.81 11.98 5.85
C THR A 100 -14.63 11.22 4.80
N TRP A 101 -14.02 10.86 3.68
CA TRP A 101 -14.69 10.23 2.55
C TRP A 101 -15.38 8.93 2.92
N PHE A 102 -14.67 8.03 3.59
CA PHE A 102 -15.14 6.67 3.89
C PHE A 102 -16.41 6.68 4.76
N LYS A 103 -16.44 7.54 5.78
CA LYS A 103 -17.63 7.73 6.62
C LYS A 103 -18.80 8.26 5.79
N ARG A 104 -18.58 9.31 5.02
CA ARG A 104 -19.64 9.97 4.22
C ARG A 104 -20.28 9.01 3.22
N ILE A 105 -19.46 8.23 2.51
CA ILE A 105 -19.97 7.31 1.48
C ILE A 105 -20.69 6.12 2.12
N ARG A 106 -20.26 5.63 3.30
CA ARG A 106 -21.03 4.61 4.05
C ARG A 106 -22.39 5.15 4.51
N GLU A 107 -22.44 6.35 5.04
CA GLU A 107 -23.70 7.01 5.45
C GLU A 107 -24.64 7.18 4.25
N TYR A 108 -24.11 7.59 3.10
CA TYR A 108 -24.88 7.68 1.86
C TYR A 108 -25.38 6.30 1.40
N GLY A 109 -24.55 5.27 1.50
CA GLY A 109 -24.93 3.88 1.22
C GLY A 109 -26.10 3.43 2.08
N VAL A 110 -26.05 3.69 3.40
CA VAL A 110 -27.16 3.38 4.32
C VAL A 110 -28.45 4.07 3.87
N TYR A 111 -28.37 5.37 3.51
CA TYR A 111 -29.52 6.12 2.98
C TYR A 111 -30.08 5.49 1.69
N LYS A 112 -29.23 4.90 0.84
CA LYS A 112 -29.63 4.22 -0.41
C LYS A 112 -29.98 2.74 -0.23
N GLY A 113 -29.94 2.22 1.01
CA GLY A 113 -30.27 0.82 1.31
C GLY A 113 -29.21 -0.19 0.88
N VAL A 114 -27.94 0.25 0.70
CA VAL A 114 -26.80 -0.59 0.35
C VAL A 114 -25.75 -0.58 1.45
N ILE A 115 -24.93 -1.64 1.51
CA ILE A 115 -23.73 -1.69 2.35
C ILE A 115 -22.55 -1.27 1.48
N VAL A 116 -21.74 -0.32 1.94
CA VAL A 116 -20.51 0.10 1.26
C VAL A 116 -19.31 -0.49 1.98
N GLU A 117 -18.50 -1.23 1.24
CA GLU A 117 -17.23 -1.83 1.69
C GLU A 117 -16.07 -1.19 0.93
N HIS A 118 -14.93 -0.97 1.60
CA HIS A 118 -13.75 -0.33 1.02
C HIS A 118 -12.60 -1.31 0.96
N TYR A 119 -11.89 -1.32 -0.16
CA TYR A 119 -10.75 -2.19 -0.43
C TYR A 119 -9.62 -1.40 -1.06
N ILE A 120 -8.38 -1.78 -0.78
CA ILE A 120 -7.20 -1.29 -1.52
C ILE A 120 -6.73 -2.37 -2.48
N ILE A 121 -6.37 -1.96 -3.70
CA ILE A 121 -5.59 -2.73 -4.67
C ILE A 121 -4.48 -1.80 -5.15
N SER A 122 -3.25 -2.01 -4.70
CA SER A 122 -2.12 -1.10 -4.94
C SER A 122 -0.83 -1.85 -5.22
N SER A 123 0.00 -1.30 -6.10
CA SER A 123 1.39 -1.74 -6.28
C SER A 123 2.32 -1.25 -5.17
N GLY A 124 1.87 -0.27 -4.38
CA GLY A 124 2.59 0.23 -3.21
C GLY A 124 2.69 -0.78 -2.07
N LEU A 125 3.31 -0.38 -0.96
CA LEU A 125 3.61 -1.28 0.16
C LEU A 125 2.46 -1.39 1.15
N LYS A 126 2.02 -2.62 1.37
CA LYS A 126 0.96 -2.96 2.33
C LYS A 126 1.27 -2.46 3.74
N GLU A 127 2.51 -2.64 4.19
CA GLU A 127 2.95 -2.22 5.51
C GLU A 127 2.85 -0.70 5.69
N MET A 128 3.17 0.07 4.66
CA MET A 128 3.02 1.52 4.72
C MET A 128 1.55 1.92 4.72
N ILE A 129 0.71 1.28 3.89
CA ILE A 129 -0.74 1.53 3.88
C ILE A 129 -1.37 1.17 5.23
N GLU A 130 -0.98 0.03 5.83
CA GLU A 130 -1.41 -0.39 7.18
C GLU A 130 -1.02 0.62 8.28
N GLY A 131 0.02 1.41 8.06
CA GLY A 131 0.45 2.48 8.96
C GLY A 131 -0.33 3.78 8.84
N THR A 132 -1.07 3.99 7.76
CA THR A 132 -1.77 5.26 7.50
C THR A 132 -2.97 5.49 8.43
N LYS A 133 -3.38 6.75 8.56
CA LYS A 133 -4.55 7.15 9.37
C LYS A 133 -5.85 6.47 8.92
N VAL A 134 -5.95 6.10 7.64
CA VAL A 134 -7.16 5.53 7.04
C VAL A 134 -7.12 4.01 6.91
N ALA A 135 -6.07 3.35 7.39
CA ALA A 135 -5.89 1.90 7.27
C ALA A 135 -7.09 1.09 7.81
N ASN A 136 -7.73 1.56 8.88
CA ASN A 136 -8.87 0.89 9.51
C ASN A 136 -10.19 1.05 8.73
N GLU A 137 -10.21 1.89 7.69
CA GLU A 137 -11.38 2.09 6.85
C GLU A 137 -11.59 0.97 5.83
N PHE A 138 -10.53 0.16 5.59
CA PHE A 138 -10.55 -0.90 4.58
C PHE A 138 -10.87 -2.27 5.18
N GLU A 139 -11.79 -2.98 4.52
CA GLU A 139 -12.09 -4.38 4.84
C GLU A 139 -10.88 -5.27 4.53
N LYS A 140 -10.15 -4.97 3.44
CA LYS A 140 -8.91 -5.64 3.09
C LYS A 140 -8.00 -4.77 2.22
N ILE A 141 -6.69 -4.93 2.44
CA ILE A 141 -5.63 -4.27 1.68
C ILE A 141 -4.90 -5.34 0.86
N TYR A 142 -5.05 -5.27 -0.45
CA TYR A 142 -4.28 -6.03 -1.43
C TYR A 142 -3.18 -5.13 -1.96
N ALA A 143 -1.96 -5.35 -1.49
CA ALA A 143 -0.81 -4.53 -1.87
C ALA A 143 0.47 -5.36 -1.81
N SER A 144 1.55 -4.85 -2.41
CA SER A 144 2.85 -5.49 -2.37
C SER A 144 3.37 -5.56 -0.92
N SER A 145 4.08 -6.62 -0.56
CA SER A 145 4.56 -6.82 0.81
C SER A 145 5.88 -7.57 0.86
N PHE A 146 6.61 -7.42 1.95
CA PHE A 146 7.87 -8.12 2.20
C PHE A 146 7.69 -9.41 3.00
N TYR A 147 8.61 -10.34 2.79
CA TYR A 147 8.90 -11.42 3.71
C TYR A 147 9.83 -10.89 4.82
N TYR A 148 9.52 -11.23 6.04
CA TYR A 148 10.28 -10.86 7.24
C TYR A 148 10.89 -12.09 7.89
N ASP A 149 12.14 -11.96 8.35
CA ASP A 149 12.78 -12.99 9.15
C ASP A 149 12.23 -13.05 10.58
N LYS A 150 12.83 -13.93 11.40
CA LYS A 150 12.45 -14.11 12.81
C LYS A 150 12.66 -12.85 13.68
N ASP A 151 13.53 -11.96 13.26
CA ASP A 151 13.83 -10.70 13.95
C ASP A 151 12.95 -9.53 13.42
N GLY A 152 12.06 -9.84 12.48
CA GLY A 152 11.13 -8.88 11.88
C GLY A 152 11.75 -7.97 10.83
N VAL A 153 12.94 -8.31 10.32
CA VAL A 153 13.63 -7.56 9.27
C VAL A 153 13.20 -8.04 7.90
N ALA A 154 12.86 -7.12 7.01
CA ALA A 154 12.46 -7.43 5.65
C ALA A 154 13.64 -8.01 4.85
N GLN A 155 13.44 -9.16 4.22
CA GLN A 155 14.46 -9.90 3.50
C GLN A 155 14.23 -9.94 1.99
N TRP A 156 12.99 -10.07 1.56
CA TRP A 156 12.64 -10.27 0.16
C TRP A 156 11.20 -9.85 -0.14
N PRO A 157 10.86 -9.44 -1.37
CA PRO A 157 9.47 -9.26 -1.79
C PRO A 157 8.68 -10.58 -1.67
N ALA A 158 7.67 -10.60 -0.80
CA ALA A 158 6.84 -11.80 -0.61
C ALA A 158 5.63 -11.82 -1.54
N GLN A 159 5.05 -10.66 -1.79
CA GLN A 159 3.92 -10.48 -2.68
C GLN A 159 4.12 -9.20 -3.48
N VAL A 160 3.83 -9.27 -4.77
CA VAL A 160 3.84 -8.12 -5.67
C VAL A 160 2.49 -8.01 -6.35
N ILE A 161 1.92 -6.82 -6.33
CA ILE A 161 0.75 -6.44 -7.11
C ILE A 161 1.24 -5.57 -8.25
N ASN A 162 1.16 -6.07 -9.47
CA ASN A 162 1.51 -5.33 -10.68
C ASN A 162 0.26 -5.04 -11.52
N TYR A 163 0.42 -4.31 -12.61
CA TYR A 163 -0.71 -3.91 -13.47
C TYR A 163 -1.41 -5.07 -14.17
N THR A 164 -0.84 -6.27 -14.22
CA THR A 164 -1.54 -7.46 -14.71
C THR A 164 -2.59 -7.96 -13.71
N LEU A 165 -2.47 -7.57 -12.45
CA LEU A 165 -3.41 -7.83 -11.37
C LEU A 165 -4.24 -6.58 -11.03
N SER A 166 -3.96 -5.44 -11.65
CA SER A 166 -4.65 -4.19 -11.41
C SER A 166 -5.96 -4.11 -12.19
N LEU A 167 -6.93 -3.38 -11.65
CA LEU A 167 -8.25 -3.16 -12.26
C LEU A 167 -8.21 -2.33 -13.55
N ILE A 168 -7.06 -1.82 -13.96
CA ILE A 168 -6.90 -1.00 -15.17
C ILE A 168 -7.20 -1.79 -16.45
N HIS A 169 -7.19 -3.11 -16.37
CA HIS A 169 -7.42 -4.01 -17.51
C HIS A 169 -8.75 -4.79 -17.46
N ILE A 170 -9.65 -4.40 -16.55
CA ILE A 170 -11.01 -5.00 -16.49
C ILE A 170 -11.99 -4.18 -17.32
#